data_79374b25a525592e15d39432b49d181d
#
_entry.id   79374b25a525592e15d39432b49d181d
#
_cell.length_a   1.000
_cell.length_b   1.000
_cell.length_c   1.000
_cell.angle_alpha   90.00
_cell.angle_beta   90.00
_cell.angle_gamma   90.00
#
_symmetry.space_group_name_H-M   'P 1'
#
loop_
_entity.id
_entity.type
_entity.pdbx_description
1 polymer ?
#
loop_
_entity_poly.entity_id
_entity_poly.type
_entity_poly.pdbx_seq_one_letter_code
_entity_poly.pdbx_strand_id
1 'polypeptide(L)'
;MFHEEQNKPLIKFSDLKGADEFEKIKKYLKGSGNIDFSLLDPEWGYIKKMKILRNRFVHHYGTIDKEDRDRYRTILEIVNSEKSITFMENSLRDKKIDDFDSLTLVIADKEFNVNLLKQAESLFQKILTLFRL
;
A
#
# COMPACT_ATOMS: atom_id res chain seq x y z
N MET A 1 15.39 -22.15 19.11
CA MET A 1 14.83 -21.41 17.98
C MET A 1 15.68 -21.61 16.76
N PHE A 2 15.06 -21.63 15.60
CA PHE A 2 15.76 -21.96 14.35
C PHE A 2 16.89 -20.98 13.98
N HIS A 3 16.84 -19.73 14.45
CA HIS A 3 17.89 -18.75 14.20
C HIS A 3 19.22 -19.15 14.80
N GLU A 4 19.17 -19.69 16.00
CA GLU A 4 20.35 -20.11 16.71
C GLU A 4 20.98 -21.32 16.03
N GLU A 5 20.14 -22.22 15.53
CA GLU A 5 20.57 -23.41 14.81
C GLU A 5 21.31 -23.09 13.52
N GLN A 6 20.99 -21.94 12.93
CA GLN A 6 21.61 -21.50 11.69
C GLN A 6 22.85 -20.66 11.89
N ASN A 7 23.20 -20.37 13.12
CA ASN A 7 24.33 -19.50 13.46
C ASN A 7 24.32 -18.15 12.76
N LYS A 8 23.12 -17.64 12.45
CA LYS A 8 22.95 -16.35 11.83
C LYS A 8 22.60 -15.31 12.90
N PRO A 9 23.18 -14.10 12.83
CA PRO A 9 22.77 -13.06 13.75
C PRO A 9 21.30 -12.72 13.51
N LEU A 10 20.56 -12.55 14.59
CA LEU A 10 19.18 -12.11 14.52
C LEU A 10 19.13 -10.65 14.10
N ILE A 11 18.33 -10.36 13.09
CA ILE A 11 18.02 -8.99 12.73
C ILE A 11 16.90 -8.54 13.64
N LYS A 12 17.19 -7.50 14.44
CA LYS A 12 16.16 -6.90 15.28
C LYS A 12 15.37 -5.91 14.46
N PHE A 13 14.06 -5.92 14.64
CA PHE A 13 13.18 -4.99 13.93
C PHE A 13 13.57 -3.54 14.19
N SER A 14 13.97 -3.22 15.42
CA SER A 14 14.39 -1.87 15.79
C SER A 14 15.68 -1.40 15.10
N ASP A 15 16.50 -2.34 14.63
CA ASP A 15 17.77 -2.00 13.96
C ASP A 15 17.58 -1.78 12.46
N LEU A 16 16.39 -2.04 11.94
CA LEU A 16 16.12 -1.87 10.52
C LEU A 16 15.94 -0.41 10.17
N LYS A 17 16.50 -0.03 9.03
CA LYS A 17 16.34 1.30 8.47
C LYS A 17 15.39 1.22 7.28
N GLY A 18 14.49 2.16 7.21
CA GLY A 18 13.55 2.24 6.11
C GLY A 18 12.73 3.51 6.23
N ALA A 19 12.10 3.90 5.13
CA ALA A 19 11.30 5.11 5.06
C ALA A 19 10.03 5.00 5.93
N ASP A 20 9.50 3.78 6.12
CA ASP A 20 8.29 3.54 6.90
C ASP A 20 8.27 2.12 7.46
N GLU A 21 7.23 1.85 8.25
CA GLU A 21 7.05 0.55 8.90
C GLU A 21 6.88 -0.60 7.89
N PHE A 22 6.25 -0.35 6.74
CA PHE A 22 6.07 -1.37 5.72
C PHE A 22 7.41 -1.85 5.16
N GLU A 23 8.30 -0.91 4.87
CA GLU A 23 9.63 -1.25 4.37
C GLU A 23 10.44 -2.00 5.43
N LYS A 24 10.32 -1.61 6.69
CA LYS A 24 10.97 -2.30 7.80
C LYS A 24 10.47 -3.74 7.93
N ILE A 25 9.16 -3.94 7.85
CA ILE A 25 8.57 -5.28 7.93
C ILE A 25 9.09 -6.15 6.77
N LYS A 26 9.11 -5.61 5.57
CA LYS A 26 9.62 -6.33 4.40
C LYS A 26 11.06 -6.74 4.58
N LYS A 27 11.91 -5.82 5.03
CA LYS A 27 13.32 -6.10 5.28
C LYS A 27 13.50 -7.17 6.35
N TYR A 28 12.72 -7.08 7.42
CA TYR A 28 12.76 -8.05 8.50
C TYR A 28 12.39 -9.45 8.00
N LEU A 29 11.30 -9.57 7.25
CA LEU A 29 10.86 -10.85 6.71
C LEU A 29 11.86 -11.46 5.73
N LYS A 30 12.46 -10.63 4.88
CA LYS A 30 13.50 -11.09 3.96
C LYS A 30 14.75 -11.56 4.69
N GLY A 31 15.19 -10.78 5.67
CA GLY A 31 16.45 -11.05 6.37
C GLY A 31 16.34 -12.16 7.41
N SER A 32 15.31 -12.12 8.25
CA SER A 32 15.14 -13.08 9.34
C SER A 32 14.34 -14.31 8.94
N GLY A 33 13.32 -14.13 8.11
CA GLY A 33 12.44 -15.22 7.69
C GLY A 33 12.92 -15.96 6.46
N ASN A 34 13.90 -15.41 5.75
CA ASN A 34 14.39 -15.95 4.50
C ASN A 34 13.27 -16.21 3.49
N ILE A 35 12.34 -15.28 3.39
CA ILE A 35 11.17 -15.37 2.52
C ILE A 35 11.50 -14.82 1.14
N ASP A 36 11.09 -15.53 0.11
CA ASP A 36 11.10 -15.02 -1.25
C ASP A 36 9.90 -14.09 -1.45
N PHE A 37 10.14 -12.78 -1.36
CA PHE A 37 9.09 -11.78 -1.48
C PHE A 37 8.48 -11.70 -2.87
N SER A 38 9.11 -12.28 -3.90
CA SER A 38 8.51 -12.30 -5.23
C SER A 38 7.14 -12.99 -5.23
N LEU A 39 6.93 -13.94 -4.33
CA LEU A 39 5.65 -14.64 -4.16
C LEU A 39 4.59 -13.75 -3.50
N LEU A 40 5.00 -12.73 -2.77
CA LEU A 40 4.12 -11.82 -2.03
C LEU A 40 3.95 -10.46 -2.72
N ASP A 41 4.75 -10.16 -3.73
CA ASP A 41 4.80 -8.84 -4.35
C ASP A 41 3.44 -8.32 -4.81
N PRO A 42 2.56 -9.12 -5.45
CA PRO A 42 1.26 -8.59 -5.87
C PRO A 42 0.42 -8.06 -4.70
N GLU A 43 0.26 -8.86 -3.63
CA GLU A 43 -0.53 -8.47 -2.47
C GLU A 43 0.18 -7.38 -1.66
N TRP A 44 1.49 -7.47 -1.53
CA TRP A 44 2.28 -6.47 -0.82
C TRP A 44 2.18 -5.12 -1.50
N GLY A 45 2.31 -5.11 -2.83
CA GLY A 45 2.16 -3.89 -3.63
C GLY A 45 0.78 -3.27 -3.47
N TYR A 46 -0.27 -4.08 -3.46
CA TYR A 46 -1.64 -3.60 -3.26
C TYR A 46 -1.80 -2.96 -1.88
N ILE A 47 -1.37 -3.64 -0.83
CA ILE A 47 -1.46 -3.11 0.55
C ILE A 47 -0.67 -1.80 0.68
N LYS A 48 0.48 -1.72 0.04
CA LYS A 48 1.29 -0.50 0.04
C LYS A 48 0.56 0.68 -0.60
N LYS A 49 -0.14 0.45 -1.72
CA LYS A 49 -1.00 1.45 -2.35
C LYS A 49 -2.13 1.90 -1.42
N MET A 50 -2.75 0.95 -0.71
CA MET A 50 -3.81 1.26 0.23
C MET A 50 -3.31 2.11 1.39
N LYS A 51 -2.09 1.87 1.84
CA LYS A 51 -1.47 2.72 2.87
C LYS A 51 -1.32 4.16 2.38
N ILE A 52 -0.89 4.36 1.14
CA ILE A 52 -0.76 5.68 0.56
C ILE A 52 -2.11 6.40 0.54
N LEU A 53 -3.16 5.71 0.11
CA LEU A 53 -4.52 6.27 0.10
C LEU A 53 -5.01 6.59 1.51
N ARG A 54 -4.83 5.66 2.43
CA ARG A 54 -5.22 5.85 3.82
C ARG A 54 -4.56 7.09 4.41
N ASN A 55 -3.28 7.30 4.15
CA ASN A 55 -2.58 8.47 4.65
C ASN A 55 -3.15 9.76 4.07
N ARG A 56 -3.59 9.74 2.81
CA ARG A 56 -4.27 10.89 2.21
C ARG A 56 -5.57 11.21 2.91
N PHE A 57 -6.41 10.19 3.16
CA PHE A 57 -7.68 10.39 3.85
C PHE A 57 -7.49 10.87 5.28
N VAL A 58 -6.56 10.28 6.02
CA VAL A 58 -6.38 10.57 7.44
C VAL A 58 -5.71 11.94 7.67
N HIS A 59 -4.68 12.25 6.91
CA HIS A 59 -3.86 13.44 7.16
C HIS A 59 -4.21 14.64 6.29
N HIS A 60 -4.91 14.43 5.18
CA HIS A 60 -5.20 15.47 4.20
C HIS A 60 -6.64 15.49 3.74
N TYR A 61 -7.54 14.78 4.44
CA TYR A 61 -8.97 14.70 4.11
C TYR A 61 -9.23 14.25 2.67
N GLY A 62 -8.33 13.45 2.12
CA GLY A 62 -8.43 12.98 0.75
C GLY A 62 -7.99 13.97 -0.32
N THR A 63 -7.53 15.15 0.06
CA THR A 63 -7.12 16.17 -0.93
C THR A 63 -5.72 15.90 -1.46
N ILE A 64 -5.51 16.24 -2.72
CA ILE A 64 -4.24 16.11 -3.41
C ILE A 64 -3.97 17.40 -4.16
N ASP A 65 -2.81 17.99 -3.90
CA ASP A 65 -2.35 19.17 -4.60
C ASP A 65 -1.53 18.75 -5.82
N LYS A 66 -1.89 19.25 -6.98
CA LYS A 66 -1.17 18.95 -8.22
C LYS A 66 0.25 19.51 -8.25
N GLU A 67 0.54 20.51 -7.44
CA GLU A 67 1.89 21.05 -7.34
C GLU A 67 2.86 20.03 -6.74
N ASP A 68 2.38 19.15 -5.91
CA ASP A 68 3.16 18.01 -5.40
C ASP A 68 3.16 16.91 -6.46
N ARG A 69 3.98 17.09 -7.49
CA ARG A 69 3.95 16.27 -8.71
C ARG A 69 4.16 14.78 -8.46
N ASP A 70 5.07 14.42 -7.59
CA ASP A 70 5.38 13.01 -7.34
C ASP A 70 4.22 12.30 -6.65
N ARG A 71 3.63 12.93 -5.64
CA ARG A 71 2.44 12.39 -4.97
C ARG A 71 1.25 12.34 -5.89
N TYR A 72 1.02 13.42 -6.64
CA TYR A 72 -0.08 13.46 -7.59
C TYR A 72 0.03 12.33 -8.60
N ARG A 73 1.22 12.09 -9.15
CA ARG A 73 1.46 11.01 -10.09
C ARG A 73 1.16 9.65 -9.48
N THR A 74 1.67 9.40 -8.27
CA THR A 74 1.44 8.14 -7.57
C THR A 74 -0.05 7.89 -7.32
N ILE A 75 -0.75 8.90 -6.84
CA ILE A 75 -2.20 8.80 -6.56
C ILE A 75 -2.97 8.61 -7.87
N LEU A 76 -2.61 9.32 -8.92
CA LEU A 76 -3.26 9.19 -10.23
C LEU A 76 -3.13 7.75 -10.77
N GLU A 77 -1.95 7.16 -10.64
CA GLU A 77 -1.74 5.75 -11.02
C GLU A 77 -2.66 4.81 -10.23
N ILE A 78 -2.82 5.05 -8.94
CA ILE A 78 -3.71 4.24 -8.09
C ILE A 78 -5.16 4.42 -8.54
N VAL A 79 -5.61 5.65 -8.75
CA VAL A 79 -6.98 5.93 -9.19
C VAL A 79 -7.26 5.28 -10.55
N ASN A 80 -6.31 5.31 -11.46
CA ASN A 80 -6.47 4.69 -12.77
C ASN A 80 -6.53 3.16 -12.70
N SER A 81 -5.93 2.55 -11.69
CA SER A 81 -5.92 1.10 -11.52
C SER A 81 -7.07 0.57 -10.66
N GLU A 82 -7.72 1.43 -9.87
CA GLU A 82 -8.75 1.05 -8.92
C GLU A 82 -10.09 1.68 -9.28
N LYS A 83 -11.04 0.87 -9.74
CA LYS A 83 -12.36 1.36 -10.19
C LYS A 83 -13.20 1.94 -9.07
N SER A 84 -12.95 1.51 -7.83
CA SER A 84 -13.73 1.93 -6.67
C SER A 84 -13.28 3.26 -6.08
N ILE A 85 -12.25 3.86 -6.63
CA ILE A 85 -11.72 5.15 -6.18
C ILE A 85 -11.76 6.13 -7.35
N THR A 86 -12.23 7.33 -7.08
CA THR A 86 -12.30 8.39 -8.10
C THR A 86 -12.04 9.74 -7.46
N PHE A 87 -11.94 10.77 -8.29
CA PHE A 87 -11.92 12.14 -7.81
C PHE A 87 -13.33 12.71 -7.80
N MET A 88 -13.68 13.42 -6.72
CA MET A 88 -14.98 14.08 -6.61
C MET A 88 -15.21 15.01 -7.79
N GLU A 89 -14.19 15.70 -8.25
CA GLU A 89 -14.24 16.68 -9.32
C GLU A 89 -14.64 16.08 -10.67
N ASN A 90 -14.49 14.76 -10.85
CA ASN A 90 -14.98 14.08 -12.05
C ASN A 90 -16.49 14.13 -12.23
N SER A 91 -17.24 14.35 -11.16
CA SER A 91 -18.70 14.43 -11.21
C SER A 91 -19.22 15.81 -11.62
N LEU A 92 -18.32 16.79 -11.71
CA LEU A 92 -18.70 18.16 -12.09
C LEU A 92 -18.80 18.29 -13.60
N ARG A 93 -19.99 18.67 -14.09
CA ARG A 93 -20.31 18.62 -15.53
C ARG A 93 -19.55 19.63 -16.38
N ASP A 94 -19.27 20.81 -15.82
CA ASP A 94 -18.75 21.94 -16.57
C ASP A 94 -17.23 22.08 -16.52
N LYS A 95 -16.57 21.19 -15.77
CA LYS A 95 -15.11 21.26 -15.59
C LYS A 95 -14.46 19.90 -15.74
N LYS A 96 -13.22 19.91 -16.22
CA LYS A 96 -12.39 18.73 -16.32
C LYS A 96 -11.41 18.69 -15.15
N ILE A 97 -10.84 17.52 -14.87
CA ILE A 97 -9.83 17.35 -13.81
C ILE A 97 -8.70 18.39 -13.96
N ASP A 98 -8.31 18.69 -15.19
CA ASP A 98 -7.22 19.63 -15.46
C ASP A 98 -7.53 21.07 -15.05
N ASP A 99 -8.80 21.40 -14.85
CA ASP A 99 -9.22 22.75 -14.46
C ASP A 99 -9.03 23.04 -12.96
N PHE A 100 -8.65 22.03 -12.16
CA PHE A 100 -8.49 22.15 -10.72
C PHE A 100 -7.03 22.09 -10.32
N ASP A 101 -6.64 22.93 -9.36
CA ASP A 101 -5.30 22.89 -8.78
C ASP A 101 -5.16 21.77 -7.76
N SER A 102 -6.24 21.39 -7.10
CA SER A 102 -6.28 20.27 -6.18
C SER A 102 -7.49 19.40 -6.46
N LEU A 103 -7.38 18.12 -6.13
CA LEU A 103 -8.41 17.11 -6.33
C LEU A 103 -8.75 16.44 -5.02
N THR A 104 -9.96 15.89 -4.93
CA THR A 104 -10.42 15.19 -3.73
C THR A 104 -10.75 13.74 -4.07
N LEU A 105 -10.10 12.82 -3.36
CA LEU A 105 -10.37 11.39 -3.51
C LEU A 105 -11.67 11.00 -2.82
N VAL A 106 -12.45 10.15 -3.47
CA VAL A 106 -13.63 9.54 -2.86
C VAL A 106 -13.66 8.05 -3.17
N ILE A 107 -14.20 7.28 -2.23
CA ILE A 107 -14.47 5.86 -2.43
C ILE A 107 -15.84 5.75 -3.07
N ALA A 108 -15.88 5.24 -4.30
CA ALA A 108 -17.09 5.26 -5.11
C ALA A 108 -18.09 4.18 -4.75
N ASP A 109 -17.62 3.02 -4.23
CA ASP A 109 -18.51 1.92 -3.89
C ASP A 109 -17.87 0.96 -2.86
N LYS A 110 -18.67 0.00 -2.41
CA LYS A 110 -18.25 -0.98 -1.39
C LYS A 110 -17.21 -1.99 -1.88
N GLU A 111 -17.02 -2.12 -3.17
CA GLU A 111 -16.04 -3.07 -3.73
C GLU A 111 -14.62 -2.74 -3.29
N PHE A 112 -14.34 -1.49 -2.95
CA PHE A 112 -13.06 -1.10 -2.38
C PHE A 112 -12.72 -1.94 -1.15
N ASN A 113 -13.63 -2.01 -0.18
CA ASN A 113 -13.42 -2.77 1.04
C ASN A 113 -13.34 -4.27 0.78
N VAL A 114 -14.18 -4.78 -0.12
CA VAL A 114 -14.16 -6.20 -0.49
C VAL A 114 -12.82 -6.58 -1.10
N ASN A 115 -12.32 -5.77 -2.02
CA ASN A 115 -11.02 -6.04 -2.66
C ASN A 115 -9.87 -5.95 -1.66
N LEU A 116 -9.90 -4.96 -0.77
CA LEU A 116 -8.88 -4.83 0.27
C LEU A 116 -8.84 -6.06 1.16
N LEU A 117 -9.99 -6.54 1.61
CA LEU A 117 -10.08 -7.73 2.46
C LEU A 117 -9.57 -8.97 1.73
N LYS A 118 -9.92 -9.14 0.45
CA LYS A 118 -9.44 -10.27 -0.35
C LYS A 118 -7.93 -10.27 -0.48
N GLN A 119 -7.35 -9.12 -0.75
CA GLN A 119 -5.89 -9.01 -0.89
C GLN A 119 -5.18 -9.25 0.44
N ALA A 120 -5.71 -8.74 1.52
CA ALA A 120 -5.16 -8.98 2.85
C ALA A 120 -5.22 -10.47 3.22
N GLU A 121 -6.36 -11.12 2.95
CA GLU A 121 -6.51 -12.55 3.20
C GLU A 121 -5.51 -13.36 2.38
N SER A 122 -5.37 -13.05 1.10
CA SER A 122 -4.41 -13.72 0.22
C SER A 122 -2.98 -13.55 0.73
N LEU A 123 -2.62 -12.36 1.17
CA LEU A 123 -1.29 -12.10 1.74
C LEU A 123 -1.04 -12.95 2.98
N PHE A 124 -1.99 -12.97 3.92
CA PHE A 124 -1.85 -13.76 5.15
C PHE A 124 -1.76 -15.26 4.85
N GLN A 125 -2.58 -15.77 3.95
CA GLN A 125 -2.52 -17.18 3.56
C GLN A 125 -1.15 -17.54 2.97
N LYS A 126 -0.61 -16.71 2.12
CA LYS A 126 0.72 -16.92 1.55
C LYS A 126 1.81 -16.89 2.62
N ILE A 127 1.74 -15.95 3.54
CA ILE A 127 2.70 -15.85 4.65
C ILE A 127 2.63 -17.12 5.50
N LEU A 128 1.44 -17.55 5.89
CA LEU A 128 1.27 -18.76 6.70
C LEU A 128 1.84 -19.99 5.98
N THR A 129 1.62 -20.09 4.69
CA THR A 129 2.15 -21.19 3.88
C THR A 129 3.67 -21.16 3.84
N LEU A 130 4.26 -19.99 3.61
CA LEU A 130 5.71 -19.83 3.53
C LEU A 130 6.42 -20.11 4.85
N PHE A 131 5.79 -19.75 5.97
CA PHE A 131 6.32 -20.05 7.29
C PHE A 131 5.93 -21.45 7.79
N ARG A 132 5.03 -22.12 7.11
CA ARG A 132 4.51 -23.45 7.53
C ARG A 132 3.90 -23.41 8.94
N LEU A 133 3.18 -22.36 9.22
CA LEU A 133 2.51 -22.19 10.51
C LEU A 133 1.17 -22.88 10.55
#